data_62b17c8849c847bd451c94c76afeed93
#
_entry.id   62b17c8849c847bd451c94c76afeed93
#
_cell.length_a   1.000
_cell.length_b   1.000
_cell.length_c   1.000
_cell.angle_alpha   90.00
_cell.angle_beta   90.00
_cell.angle_gamma   90.00
#
_symmetry.space_group_name_H-M   'P 1'
#
loop_
_entity.id
_entity.type
_entity.pdbx_description
1 polymer ?
#
loop_
_entity_poly.entity_id
_entity_poly.type
_entity_poly.pdbx_seq_one_letter_code
_entity_poly.pdbx_strand_id
1 'polypeptide(L)'
;ALVDEQIFQWHKEAAGYKIRHVPAGLSDMLKTREMLEWEYAPHLGRSTQQAIGASEDRLQWMRGTHSDYEIAMPLFEVHSLVRGEGYYAELPRDIREAQVDRLLDVTQQLYPRLRIYLFDARRLYSAPVTIFGPLLGVVYIGQNYMAFRDTERVQALIQHFDHLVREANVTARQLPDHLRRLRGTL
;
A
#
# COMPACT_ATOMS: atom_id res chain seq x y z
N ALA A 1 -5.07 12.59 13.11
CA ALA A 1 -6.19 13.30 12.49
C ALA A 1 -5.67 14.26 11.42
N LEU A 2 -4.75 15.19 11.78
CA LEU A 2 -4.22 16.19 10.84
C LEU A 2 -3.48 15.57 9.63
N VAL A 3 -2.72 14.50 9.86
CA VAL A 3 -1.97 13.82 8.79
C VAL A 3 -2.93 13.14 7.81
N ASP A 4 -3.97 12.47 8.31
CA ASP A 4 -4.96 11.80 7.48
C ASP A 4 -5.79 12.79 6.66
N GLU A 5 -6.14 13.94 7.24
CA GLU A 5 -6.82 15.01 6.54
C GLU A 5 -5.96 15.60 5.42
N GLN A 6 -4.67 15.80 5.67
CA GLN A 6 -3.74 16.33 4.68
C GLN A 6 -3.57 15.34 3.51
N ILE A 7 -3.42 14.06 3.80
CA ILE A 7 -3.33 13.02 2.77
C ILE A 7 -4.60 12.99 1.92
N PHE A 8 -5.76 13.12 2.55
CA PHE A 8 -7.03 13.16 1.84
C PHE A 8 -7.14 14.38 0.92
N GLN A 9 -6.67 15.55 1.36
CA GLN A 9 -6.64 16.75 0.53
C GLN A 9 -5.71 16.57 -0.68
N TRP A 10 -4.56 15.96 -0.51
CA TRP A 10 -3.64 15.65 -1.61
C TRP A 10 -4.26 14.68 -2.62
N HIS A 11 -5.02 13.70 -2.17
CA HIS A 11 -5.75 12.80 -3.07
C HIS A 11 -6.77 13.57 -3.90
N LYS A 12 -7.49 14.51 -3.31
CA LYS A 12 -8.44 15.36 -4.03
C LYS A 12 -7.73 16.23 -5.05
N GLU A 13 -6.62 16.85 -4.65
CA GLU A 13 -5.81 17.70 -5.53
C GLU A 13 -5.30 16.92 -6.73
N ALA A 14 -4.94 15.67 -6.55
CA ALA A 14 -4.40 14.79 -7.58
C ALA A 14 -5.47 13.98 -8.32
N ALA A 15 -6.75 14.28 -8.13
CA ALA A 15 -7.83 13.57 -8.84
C ALA A 15 -7.61 13.59 -10.36
N GLY A 16 -7.69 12.41 -10.99
CA GLY A 16 -7.41 12.24 -12.42
C GLY A 16 -5.96 11.93 -12.75
N TYR A 17 -5.04 12.12 -11.82
CA TYR A 17 -3.64 11.74 -11.99
C TYR A 17 -3.36 10.38 -11.34
N LYS A 18 -2.30 9.72 -11.80
CA LYS A 18 -1.81 8.48 -11.20
C LYS A 18 -1.23 8.76 -9.80
N ILE A 19 -1.56 7.91 -8.85
CA ILE A 19 -0.97 7.89 -7.51
C ILE A 19 0.01 6.72 -7.45
N ARG A 20 1.25 6.99 -7.08
CA ARG A 20 2.30 5.98 -6.90
C ARG A 20 2.62 5.89 -5.42
N HIS A 21 2.66 4.69 -4.87
CA HIS A 21 2.81 4.50 -3.43
C HIS A 21 3.73 3.34 -3.09
N VAL A 22 4.71 3.61 -2.23
CA VAL A 22 5.48 2.59 -1.53
C VAL A 22 5.08 2.67 -0.06
N PRO A 23 4.28 1.73 0.45
CA PRO A 23 3.87 1.76 1.86
C PRO A 23 5.02 1.32 2.79
N ALA A 24 4.94 1.71 4.06
CA ALA A 24 5.90 1.27 5.08
C ALA A 24 5.77 -0.22 5.42
N GLY A 25 4.60 -0.77 5.22
CA GLY A 25 4.29 -2.19 5.36
C GLY A 25 3.16 -2.51 4.38
N LEU A 26 2.23 -3.37 4.76
CA LEU A 26 1.03 -3.57 3.97
C LEU A 26 0.15 -2.31 4.05
N SER A 27 -0.32 -1.82 2.92
CA SER A 27 -1.18 -0.63 2.88
C SER A 27 -2.51 -0.88 3.60
N ASP A 28 -2.93 0.07 4.45
CA ASP A 28 -4.16 -0.04 5.23
C ASP A 28 -5.41 -0.24 4.36
N MET A 29 -5.44 0.33 3.16
CA MET A 29 -6.58 0.17 2.26
C MET A 29 -6.73 -1.27 1.73
N LEU A 30 -5.68 -2.07 1.80
CA LEU A 30 -5.68 -3.47 1.38
C LEU A 30 -5.97 -4.43 2.54
N LYS A 31 -6.04 -3.93 3.78
CA LYS A 31 -6.20 -4.77 4.96
C LYS A 31 -7.66 -5.13 5.21
N THR A 32 -7.85 -6.30 5.82
CA THR A 32 -9.14 -6.66 6.39
C THR A 32 -9.39 -5.87 7.66
N ARG A 33 -10.65 -5.83 8.08
CA ARG A 33 -11.04 -5.22 9.36
C ARG A 33 -10.31 -5.90 10.54
N GLU A 34 -10.27 -7.21 10.54
CA GLU A 34 -9.63 -8.01 11.59
C GLU A 34 -8.13 -7.74 11.67
N MET A 35 -7.48 -7.59 10.52
CA MET A 35 -6.07 -7.20 10.45
C MET A 35 -5.82 -5.83 11.06
N LEU A 36 -6.66 -4.85 10.73
CA LEU A 36 -6.59 -3.50 11.30
C LEU A 36 -6.84 -3.52 12.82
N GLU A 37 -7.81 -4.29 13.28
CA GLU A 37 -8.09 -4.45 14.71
C GLU A 37 -6.89 -5.05 15.44
N TRP A 38 -6.28 -6.10 14.91
CA TRP A 38 -5.09 -6.71 15.48
C TRP A 38 -3.91 -5.72 15.55
N GLU A 39 -3.69 -4.98 14.47
CA GLU A 39 -2.56 -4.06 14.35
C GLU A 39 -2.69 -2.84 15.26
N TYR A 40 -3.89 -2.27 15.37
CA TYR A 40 -4.13 -1.05 16.17
C TYR A 40 -4.52 -1.30 17.61
N ALA A 41 -4.84 -2.54 17.99
CA ALA A 41 -5.25 -2.88 19.34
C ALA A 41 -4.29 -2.39 20.45
N PRO A 42 -2.94 -2.47 20.30
CA PRO A 42 -2.02 -1.97 21.32
C PRO A 42 -1.79 -0.46 21.31
N HIS A 43 -2.32 0.29 20.34
CA HIS A 43 -2.08 1.73 20.21
C HIS A 43 -3.14 2.55 20.92
N LEU A 44 -2.71 3.33 21.93
CA LEU A 44 -3.61 4.14 22.77
C LEU A 44 -4.04 5.46 22.13
N GLY A 45 -3.36 5.92 21.08
CA GLY A 45 -3.56 7.24 20.50
C GLY A 45 -4.50 7.31 19.28
N ARG A 46 -4.88 6.17 18.71
CA ARG A 46 -5.73 6.12 17.52
C ARG A 46 -6.75 5.00 17.67
N SER A 47 -8.03 5.31 17.51
CA SER A 47 -9.04 4.28 17.57
C SER A 47 -9.00 3.40 16.32
N THR A 48 -9.22 2.10 16.52
CA THR A 48 -9.35 1.13 15.44
C THR A 48 -10.43 1.54 14.45
N GLN A 49 -11.53 2.10 14.94
CA GLN A 49 -12.65 2.58 14.12
C GLN A 49 -12.23 3.70 13.17
N GLN A 50 -11.38 4.62 13.61
CA GLN A 50 -10.86 5.69 12.76
C GLN A 50 -9.98 5.13 11.65
N ALA A 51 -9.14 4.15 11.94
CA ALA A 51 -8.28 3.49 10.95
C ALA A 51 -9.11 2.73 9.91
N ILE A 52 -10.14 2.01 10.34
CA ILE A 52 -11.08 1.30 9.47
C ILE A 52 -11.81 2.28 8.57
N GLY A 53 -12.36 3.36 9.12
CA GLY A 53 -13.06 4.39 8.36
C GLY A 53 -12.18 5.04 7.30
N ALA A 54 -10.94 5.39 7.64
CA ALA A 54 -9.98 5.98 6.70
C ALA A 54 -9.63 5.01 5.56
N SER A 55 -9.49 3.72 5.85
CA SER A 55 -9.22 2.69 4.85
C SER A 55 -10.39 2.52 3.88
N GLU A 56 -11.61 2.44 4.40
CA GLU A 56 -12.84 2.31 3.61
C GLU A 56 -13.04 3.54 2.71
N ASP A 57 -12.81 4.74 3.23
CA ASP A 57 -12.91 5.99 2.48
C ASP A 57 -11.92 6.03 1.30
N ARG A 58 -10.70 5.56 1.50
CA ARG A 58 -9.71 5.47 0.43
C ARG A 58 -10.12 4.51 -0.67
N LEU A 59 -10.66 3.35 -0.31
CA LEU A 59 -11.16 2.38 -1.28
C LEU A 59 -12.34 2.95 -2.08
N GLN A 60 -13.29 3.60 -1.41
CA GLN A 60 -14.41 4.24 -2.09
C GLN A 60 -13.94 5.36 -3.01
N TRP A 61 -12.99 6.17 -2.55
CA TRP A 61 -12.40 7.22 -3.37
C TRP A 61 -11.75 6.64 -4.64
N MET A 62 -10.96 5.58 -4.49
CA MET A 62 -10.33 4.92 -5.64
C MET A 62 -11.36 4.36 -6.62
N ARG A 63 -12.46 3.77 -6.12
CA ARG A 63 -13.54 3.24 -6.97
C ARG A 63 -14.32 4.35 -7.67
N GLY A 64 -14.49 5.50 -7.04
CA GLY A 64 -15.30 6.61 -7.53
C GLY A 64 -14.54 7.66 -8.33
N THR A 65 -13.21 7.69 -8.27
CA THR A 65 -12.40 8.68 -8.97
C THR A 65 -11.73 8.11 -10.21
N HIS A 66 -11.13 9.01 -10.98
CA HIS A 66 -10.38 8.68 -12.18
C HIS A 66 -8.87 8.51 -11.92
N SER A 67 -8.46 8.47 -10.65
CA SER A 67 -7.06 8.22 -10.29
C SER A 67 -6.75 6.74 -10.30
N ASP A 68 -5.70 6.36 -11.03
CA ASP A 68 -5.14 5.02 -10.97
C ASP A 68 -4.11 4.95 -9.85
N TYR A 69 -4.03 3.80 -9.18
CA TYR A 69 -3.05 3.53 -8.14
C TYR A 69 -2.05 2.49 -8.59
N GLU A 70 -0.77 2.80 -8.39
CA GLU A 70 0.30 1.82 -8.44
C GLU A 70 0.94 1.72 -7.06
N ILE A 71 1.05 0.50 -6.56
CA ILE A 71 1.71 0.20 -5.28
C ILE A 71 2.90 -0.70 -5.57
N ALA A 72 4.07 -0.34 -5.05
CA ALA A 72 5.25 -1.19 -5.07
C ALA A 72 5.63 -1.52 -3.63
N MET A 73 5.79 -2.79 -3.31
CA MET A 73 6.19 -3.22 -1.98
C MET A 73 7.18 -4.39 -2.05
N PRO A 74 7.98 -4.58 -1.00
CA PRO A 74 8.92 -5.68 -0.96
C PRO A 74 8.22 -7.04 -1.03
N LEU A 75 8.81 -7.96 -1.76
CA LEU A 75 8.33 -9.33 -1.87
C LEU A 75 8.19 -9.99 -0.50
N PHE A 76 9.14 -9.71 0.43
CA PHE A 76 9.12 -10.30 1.76
C PHE A 76 7.88 -9.89 2.58
N GLU A 77 7.30 -8.72 2.30
CA GLU A 77 6.13 -8.23 3.05
C GLU A 77 4.96 -9.22 2.93
N VAL A 78 4.68 -9.65 1.72
CA VAL A 78 3.62 -10.64 1.46
C VAL A 78 4.00 -12.03 1.98
N HIS A 79 5.24 -12.43 1.79
CA HIS A 79 5.71 -13.74 2.27
C HIS A 79 5.70 -13.84 3.80
N SER A 80 6.13 -12.79 4.50
CA SER A 80 6.11 -12.74 5.96
C SER A 80 4.69 -12.77 6.52
N LEU A 81 3.77 -12.07 5.86
CA LEU A 81 2.35 -12.13 6.21
C LEU A 81 1.82 -13.56 6.11
N VAL A 82 2.07 -14.23 4.99
CA VAL A 82 1.58 -15.60 4.76
C VAL A 82 2.19 -16.57 5.77
N ARG A 83 3.48 -16.47 6.01
CA ARG A 83 4.21 -17.39 6.92
C ARG A 83 4.02 -17.09 8.40
N GLY A 84 3.49 -15.90 8.74
CA GLY A 84 3.41 -15.45 10.12
C GLY A 84 4.78 -15.21 10.72
N GLU A 85 5.64 -14.51 9.99
CA GLU A 85 7.01 -14.23 10.39
C GLU A 85 7.21 -12.73 10.64
N GLY A 86 8.26 -12.38 11.39
CA GLY A 86 8.63 -10.98 11.66
C GLY A 86 7.51 -10.20 12.32
N TYR A 87 7.11 -9.09 11.70
CA TYR A 87 6.02 -8.27 12.19
C TYR A 87 4.70 -9.05 12.41
N TYR A 88 4.47 -10.09 11.61
CA TYR A 88 3.25 -10.90 11.62
C TYR A 88 3.35 -12.16 12.47
N ALA A 89 4.39 -12.29 13.31
CA ALA A 89 4.66 -13.53 14.05
C ALA A 89 3.51 -13.99 14.95
N GLU A 90 2.76 -13.03 15.52
CA GLU A 90 1.64 -13.33 16.41
C GLU A 90 0.27 -13.18 15.76
N LEU A 91 0.24 -12.93 14.46
CA LEU A 91 -1.00 -12.79 13.73
C LEU A 91 -1.66 -14.17 13.54
N PRO A 92 -2.89 -14.38 14.05
CA PRO A 92 -3.57 -15.65 13.92
C PRO A 92 -3.71 -16.12 12.47
N ARG A 93 -3.64 -17.43 12.29
CA ARG A 93 -3.69 -18.03 10.94
C ARG A 93 -4.95 -17.69 10.17
N ASP A 94 -6.12 -17.72 10.82
CA ASP A 94 -7.39 -17.38 10.19
C ASP A 94 -7.42 -15.95 9.68
N ILE A 95 -6.81 -15.00 10.40
CA ILE A 95 -6.68 -13.60 9.97
C ILE A 95 -5.72 -13.51 8.78
N ARG A 96 -4.60 -14.27 8.79
CA ARG A 96 -3.66 -14.31 7.67
C ARG A 96 -4.32 -14.85 6.40
N GLU A 97 -5.07 -15.92 6.52
CA GLU A 97 -5.82 -16.51 5.41
C GLU A 97 -6.81 -15.51 4.81
N ALA A 98 -7.62 -14.88 5.65
CA ALA A 98 -8.58 -13.87 5.23
C ALA A 98 -7.89 -12.66 4.58
N GLN A 99 -6.72 -12.27 5.09
CA GLN A 99 -5.95 -11.15 4.54
C GLN A 99 -5.42 -11.48 3.13
N VAL A 100 -4.92 -12.68 2.90
CA VAL A 100 -4.46 -13.11 1.58
C VAL A 100 -5.64 -13.16 0.60
N ASP A 101 -6.79 -13.69 1.03
CA ASP A 101 -8.01 -13.73 0.23
C ASP A 101 -8.48 -12.31 -0.14
N ARG A 102 -8.38 -11.38 0.82
CA ARG A 102 -8.69 -9.96 0.59
C ARG A 102 -7.77 -9.34 -0.46
N LEU A 103 -6.45 -9.58 -0.37
CA LEU A 103 -5.49 -9.09 -1.36
C LEU A 103 -5.83 -9.60 -2.76
N LEU A 104 -6.16 -10.88 -2.86
CA LEU A 104 -6.53 -11.50 -4.13
C LEU A 104 -7.80 -10.87 -4.71
N ASP A 105 -8.84 -10.72 -3.89
CA ASP A 105 -10.11 -10.13 -4.30
C ASP A 105 -9.95 -8.67 -4.76
N VAL A 106 -9.29 -7.84 -3.97
CA VAL A 106 -9.11 -6.42 -4.27
C VAL A 106 -8.27 -6.25 -5.54
N THR A 107 -7.20 -7.05 -5.67
CA THR A 107 -6.34 -7.01 -6.85
C THR A 107 -7.11 -7.35 -8.12
N GLN A 108 -7.96 -8.38 -8.08
CA GLN A 108 -8.75 -8.80 -9.24
C GLN A 108 -9.87 -7.81 -9.56
N GLN A 109 -10.58 -7.33 -8.54
CA GLN A 109 -11.72 -6.43 -8.72
C GLN A 109 -11.32 -5.06 -9.25
N LEU A 110 -10.17 -4.55 -8.83
CA LEU A 110 -9.75 -3.17 -9.12
C LEU A 110 -8.72 -3.06 -10.26
N TYR A 111 -8.19 -4.19 -10.75
CA TYR A 111 -7.31 -4.15 -11.91
C TYR A 111 -8.06 -3.66 -13.16
N PRO A 112 -7.52 -2.79 -14.01
CA PRO A 112 -6.16 -2.23 -13.97
C PRO A 112 -6.04 -0.90 -13.18
N ARG A 113 -7.07 -0.46 -12.52
CA ARG A 113 -7.04 0.82 -11.77
C ARG A 113 -6.15 0.75 -10.53
N LEU A 114 -6.03 -0.43 -9.92
CA LEU A 114 -5.06 -0.74 -8.89
C LEU A 114 -4.10 -1.79 -9.43
N ARG A 115 -2.80 -1.46 -9.42
CA ARG A 115 -1.73 -2.37 -9.83
C ARG A 115 -0.70 -2.44 -8.71
N ILE A 116 -0.42 -3.67 -8.27
CA ILE A 116 0.52 -3.94 -7.19
C ILE A 116 1.69 -4.72 -7.75
N TYR A 117 2.89 -4.25 -7.45
CA TYR A 117 4.17 -4.82 -7.88
C TYR A 117 4.99 -5.22 -6.66
N LEU A 118 5.63 -6.38 -6.72
CA LEU A 118 6.49 -6.84 -5.63
C LEU A 118 7.94 -6.87 -6.11
N PHE A 119 8.82 -6.17 -5.39
CA PHE A 119 10.24 -6.09 -5.70
C PHE A 119 11.09 -6.80 -4.65
N ASP A 120 12.28 -7.22 -5.04
CA ASP A 120 13.26 -7.85 -4.14
C ASP A 120 14.01 -6.78 -3.34
N ALA A 121 13.70 -6.67 -2.04
CA ALA A 121 14.32 -5.70 -1.13
C ALA A 121 15.81 -5.97 -0.87
N ARG A 122 16.33 -7.11 -1.29
CA ARG A 122 17.77 -7.39 -1.23
C ARG A 122 18.54 -6.69 -2.36
N ARG A 123 17.85 -6.27 -3.39
CA ARG A 123 18.42 -5.63 -4.60
C ARG A 123 18.02 -4.17 -4.73
N LEU A 124 16.85 -3.80 -4.24
CA LEU A 124 16.26 -2.47 -4.38
C LEU A 124 15.80 -1.97 -3.02
N TYR A 125 16.02 -0.69 -2.80
CA TYR A 125 15.58 -0.04 -1.56
C TYR A 125 14.67 1.14 -1.88
N SER A 126 13.62 1.30 -1.09
CA SER A 126 12.81 2.51 -1.07
C SER A 126 12.36 2.85 0.34
N ALA A 127 12.43 4.13 0.69
CA ALA A 127 11.67 4.65 1.82
C ALA A 127 10.18 4.64 1.49
N PRO A 128 9.30 4.65 2.49
CA PRO A 128 7.87 4.88 2.26
C PRO A 128 7.65 6.24 1.60
N VAL A 129 6.93 6.24 0.48
CA VAL A 129 6.70 7.42 -0.34
C VAL A 129 5.34 7.35 -1.02
N THR A 130 4.70 8.49 -1.19
CA THR A 130 3.53 8.62 -2.06
C THR A 130 3.77 9.76 -3.04
N ILE A 131 3.53 9.54 -4.32
CA ILE A 131 3.68 10.54 -5.37
C ILE A 131 2.32 10.79 -5.98
N PHE A 132 1.84 12.02 -5.82
CA PHE A 132 0.51 12.45 -6.25
C PHE A 132 0.60 13.09 -7.64
N GLY A 133 0.48 12.26 -8.68
CA GLY A 133 0.65 12.70 -10.06
C GLY A 133 1.97 13.43 -10.25
N PRO A 134 2.00 14.51 -11.05
CA PRO A 134 3.17 15.38 -11.18
C PRO A 134 3.21 16.49 -10.13
N LEU A 135 2.27 16.51 -9.17
CA LEU A 135 1.99 17.67 -8.31
C LEU A 135 2.87 17.72 -7.06
N LEU A 136 3.06 16.59 -6.40
CA LEU A 136 3.89 16.52 -5.19
C LEU A 136 4.31 15.09 -4.88
N GLY A 137 5.43 14.98 -4.17
CA GLY A 137 5.92 13.74 -3.57
C GLY A 137 6.03 13.89 -2.07
N VAL A 138 5.65 12.86 -1.32
CA VAL A 138 5.66 12.85 0.13
C VAL A 138 6.48 11.66 0.61
N VAL A 139 7.51 11.93 1.39
CA VAL A 139 8.35 10.90 2.02
C VAL A 139 8.00 10.83 3.50
N TYR A 140 7.68 9.65 4.00
CA TYR A 140 7.24 9.46 5.38
C TYR A 140 8.42 9.14 6.29
N ILE A 141 8.45 9.80 7.45
CA ILE A 141 9.47 9.61 8.48
C ILE A 141 8.74 9.41 9.81
N GLY A 142 8.38 8.16 10.10
CA GLY A 142 7.59 7.86 11.30
C GLY A 142 6.25 8.61 11.29
N GLN A 143 6.03 9.44 12.31
CA GLN A 143 4.82 10.26 12.41
C GLN A 143 4.91 11.58 11.63
N ASN A 144 6.07 11.86 11.05
CA ASN A 144 6.31 13.06 10.26
C ASN A 144 6.48 12.71 8.78
N TYR A 145 6.44 13.72 7.95
CA TYR A 145 6.64 13.56 6.52
C TYR A 145 7.38 14.79 5.95
N MET A 146 8.00 14.61 4.79
CA MET A 146 8.53 15.70 3.97
C MET A 146 7.77 15.72 2.65
N ALA A 147 7.23 16.87 2.28
CA ALA A 147 6.53 17.07 1.02
C ALA A 147 7.34 17.95 0.08
N PHE A 148 7.44 17.52 -1.18
CA PHE A 148 8.18 18.23 -2.24
C PHE A 148 7.21 18.56 -3.38
N ARG A 149 7.21 19.83 -3.80
CA ARG A 149 6.37 20.28 -4.92
C ARG A 149 7.19 20.74 -6.12
N ASP A 150 8.49 20.88 -5.97
CA ASP A 150 9.35 21.26 -7.09
C ASP A 150 9.44 20.13 -8.12
N THR A 151 9.37 20.49 -9.39
CA THR A 151 9.31 19.55 -10.51
C THR A 151 10.50 18.60 -10.51
N GLU A 152 11.69 19.08 -10.22
CA GLU A 152 12.90 18.26 -10.25
C GLU A 152 12.84 17.08 -9.26
N ARG A 153 12.46 17.35 -8.00
CA ARG A 153 12.36 16.30 -6.98
C ARG A 153 11.20 15.36 -7.21
N VAL A 154 10.06 15.91 -7.65
CA VAL A 154 8.89 15.08 -7.99
C VAL A 154 9.23 14.12 -9.13
N GLN A 155 9.91 14.61 -10.18
CA GLN A 155 10.34 13.76 -11.28
C GLN A 155 11.36 12.72 -10.86
N ALA A 156 12.29 13.05 -9.97
CA ALA A 156 13.24 12.10 -9.42
C ALA A 156 12.53 10.97 -8.64
N LEU A 157 11.51 11.30 -7.85
CA LEU A 157 10.71 10.30 -7.14
C LEU A 157 9.89 9.43 -8.10
N ILE A 158 9.33 10.01 -9.14
CA ILE A 158 8.62 9.24 -10.18
C ILE A 158 9.55 8.25 -10.87
N GLN A 159 10.75 8.68 -11.25
CA GLN A 159 11.76 7.82 -11.88
C GLN A 159 12.19 6.69 -10.94
N HIS A 160 12.37 6.99 -9.66
CA HIS A 160 12.67 5.99 -8.64
C HIS A 160 11.55 4.93 -8.57
N PHE A 161 10.30 5.37 -8.49
CA PHE A 161 9.17 4.45 -8.42
C PHE A 161 9.06 3.60 -9.70
N ASP A 162 9.20 4.21 -10.86
CA ASP A 162 9.17 3.50 -12.14
C ASP A 162 10.29 2.45 -12.24
N HIS A 163 11.44 2.72 -11.62
CA HIS A 163 12.52 1.75 -11.53
C HIS A 163 12.12 0.52 -10.70
N LEU A 164 11.46 0.73 -9.55
CA LEU A 164 10.93 -0.37 -8.74
C LEU A 164 9.96 -1.24 -9.53
N VAL A 165 9.10 -0.62 -10.31
CA VAL A 165 8.11 -1.31 -11.15
C VAL A 165 8.79 -2.12 -12.26
N ARG A 166 9.76 -1.52 -12.95
CA ARG A 166 10.50 -2.22 -14.02
C ARG A 166 11.27 -3.43 -13.53
N GLU A 167 11.84 -3.35 -12.32
CA GLU A 167 12.64 -4.41 -11.73
C GLU A 167 11.84 -5.34 -10.83
N ALA A 168 10.51 -5.22 -10.82
CA ALA A 168 9.65 -6.04 -9.98
C ALA A 168 9.75 -7.51 -10.33
N ASN A 169 9.89 -8.36 -9.31
CA ASN A 169 9.93 -9.81 -9.45
C ASN A 169 8.54 -10.39 -9.72
N VAL A 170 7.51 -9.73 -9.19
CA VAL A 170 6.10 -10.06 -9.42
C VAL A 170 5.41 -8.81 -9.95
N THR A 171 4.95 -8.88 -11.20
CA THR A 171 4.21 -7.79 -11.82
C THR A 171 2.74 -7.80 -11.38
N ALA A 172 2.03 -6.73 -11.67
CA ALA A 172 0.60 -6.64 -11.34
C ALA A 172 -0.22 -7.77 -12.00
N ARG A 173 0.13 -8.18 -13.21
CA ARG A 173 -0.54 -9.29 -13.90
C ARG A 173 -0.23 -10.65 -13.28
N GLN A 174 0.97 -10.84 -12.75
CA GLN A 174 1.41 -12.08 -12.12
C GLN A 174 0.95 -12.23 -10.68
N LEU A 175 0.55 -11.12 -10.05
CA LEU A 175 0.24 -11.11 -8.62
C LEU A 175 -0.88 -12.08 -8.21
N PRO A 176 -2.01 -12.19 -8.93
CA PRO A 176 -3.05 -13.15 -8.54
C PRO A 176 -2.56 -14.58 -8.44
N ASP A 177 -1.80 -15.06 -9.41
CA ASP A 177 -1.25 -16.43 -9.38
C ASP A 177 -0.23 -16.60 -8.27
N HIS A 178 0.60 -15.58 -8.03
CA HIS A 178 1.55 -15.58 -6.92
C HIS A 178 0.84 -15.70 -5.57
N LEU A 179 -0.21 -14.92 -5.36
CA LEU A 179 -1.02 -14.97 -4.14
C LEU A 179 -1.72 -16.33 -3.97
N ARG A 180 -2.24 -16.92 -5.04
CA ARG A 180 -2.85 -18.24 -4.98
C ARG A 180 -1.85 -19.32 -4.56
N ARG A 181 -0.63 -19.28 -5.09
CA ARG A 181 0.42 -20.21 -4.68
C ARG A 181 0.77 -20.06 -3.20
N LEU A 182 0.90 -18.81 -2.72
CA LEU A 182 1.15 -18.56 -1.30
C LEU A 182 -0.02 -18.99 -0.43
N ARG A 183 -1.25 -18.73 -0.88
CA ARG A 183 -2.47 -19.16 -0.17
C ARG A 183 -2.50 -20.68 0.02
N GLY A 184 -2.06 -21.44 -0.97
CA GLY A 184 -1.96 -22.88 -0.91
C GLY A 184 -0.95 -23.43 0.12
N THR A 185 -0.06 -22.57 0.65
CA THR A 185 0.91 -22.94 1.69
C THR A 185 0.39 -22.72 3.12
N LEU A 186 -0.75 -22.09 3.28
CA LEU A 186 -1.37 -21.80 4.59
C LEU A 186 -2.10 -22.99 5.20
#